data_8d1cc8691587edfbd499e378c0a1098a
#
_entry.id   8d1cc8691587edfbd499e378c0a1098a
#
_cell.length_a   1.000
_cell.length_b   1.000
_cell.length_c   1.000
_cell.angle_alpha   90.00
_cell.angle_beta   90.00
_cell.angle_gamma   90.00
#
_symmetry.space_group_name_H-M   'P 1'
#
loop_
_entity.id
_entity.type
_entity.pdbx_description
1 polymer ?
#
loop_
_entity_poly.entity_id
_entity_poly.type
_entity_poly.pdbx_seq_one_letter_code
_entity_poly.pdbx_strand_id
1 'polypeptide(L)'
;MLLAIESYYHTANITDASDGLHNFISLLCSFYIRRVHIERHNLKWKSKTPPDKRLTDEDITHFVTKLLPITFHILYNSFSDDRRNVFNVLATLRPHLVIPKLIEKLNESAQTLTEPHRFRACISTVSAISRSLVENYPIEVINILNILLPGIDVNDIWKSFEIFVLLSDLLDMVYMIDFSNPATRDNREGKIKFFLGFILRNSENNATIFDLSNHDLMIFNRNN
;
A
#
# COMPACT_ATOMS: atom_id res chain seq x y z
N MET A 1 12.97 -5.95 -23.90
CA MET A 1 12.44 -4.57 -23.89
C MET A 1 12.48 -3.94 -22.50
N LEU A 2 11.79 -4.46 -21.48
CA LEU A 2 11.77 -3.83 -20.15
C LEU A 2 13.16 -3.66 -19.53
N LEU A 3 14.05 -4.66 -19.62
CA LEU A 3 15.44 -4.56 -19.15
C LEU A 3 16.26 -3.49 -19.90
N ALA A 4 15.95 -3.25 -21.17
CA ALA A 4 16.66 -2.24 -21.96
C ALA A 4 16.31 -0.80 -21.56
N ILE A 5 15.16 -0.59 -20.93
CA ILE A 5 14.72 0.72 -20.47
C ILE A 5 14.93 0.94 -18.97
N GLU A 6 15.43 -0.07 -18.25
CA GLU A 6 15.64 0.00 -16.79
C GLU A 6 16.57 1.15 -16.40
N SER A 7 17.63 1.39 -17.18
CA SER A 7 18.57 2.49 -16.94
C SER A 7 17.93 3.89 -17.02
N TYR A 8 16.84 4.04 -17.77
CA TYR A 8 16.13 5.32 -17.88
C TYR A 8 15.29 5.66 -16.64
N TYR A 9 15.01 4.66 -15.78
CA TYR A 9 14.31 4.88 -14.51
C TYR A 9 15.23 5.27 -13.36
N HIS A 10 16.54 5.38 -13.61
CA HIS A 10 17.47 5.82 -12.57
C HIS A 10 17.22 7.28 -12.20
N THR A 11 17.29 7.59 -10.91
CA THR A 11 17.02 8.94 -10.35
C THR A 11 17.86 10.06 -10.99
N ALA A 12 19.03 9.74 -11.55
CA ALA A 12 19.87 10.69 -12.26
C ALA A 12 19.33 11.10 -13.65
N ASN A 13 18.37 10.36 -14.20
CA ASN A 13 17.83 10.56 -15.55
C ASN A 13 16.42 11.20 -15.52
N ILE A 14 16.18 12.15 -14.61
CA ILE A 14 14.91 12.88 -14.54
C ILE A 14 14.82 13.81 -15.77
N THR A 15 14.13 13.35 -16.79
CA THR A 15 13.87 14.09 -18.02
C THR A 15 12.39 13.93 -18.39
N ASP A 16 11.88 14.75 -19.31
CA ASP A 16 10.53 14.62 -19.86
C ASP A 16 10.27 13.21 -20.43
N ALA A 17 11.32 12.50 -20.85
CA ALA A 17 11.23 11.11 -21.29
C ALA A 17 10.89 10.15 -20.15
N SER A 18 11.27 10.43 -18.89
CA SER A 18 10.92 9.60 -17.73
C SER A 18 9.42 9.61 -17.46
N ASP A 19 8.77 10.75 -17.58
CA ASP A 19 7.33 10.88 -17.38
C ASP A 19 6.54 10.09 -18.44
N GLY A 20 7.00 10.13 -19.70
CA GLY A 20 6.45 9.31 -20.77
C GLY A 20 6.58 7.81 -20.50
N LEU A 21 7.70 7.38 -19.91
CA LEU A 21 7.92 5.98 -19.53
C LEU A 21 7.06 5.56 -18.32
N HIS A 22 6.89 6.44 -17.32
CA HIS A 22 6.01 6.19 -16.17
C HIS A 22 4.57 6.01 -16.64
N ASN A 23 4.08 6.91 -17.48
CA ASN A 23 2.75 6.81 -18.06
C ASN A 23 2.59 5.53 -18.89
N PHE A 24 3.60 5.17 -19.71
CA PHE A 24 3.58 3.91 -20.46
C PHE A 24 3.42 2.69 -19.55
N ILE A 25 4.17 2.60 -18.44
CA ILE A 25 4.05 1.48 -17.48
C ILE A 25 2.69 1.48 -16.79
N SER A 26 2.18 2.65 -16.39
CA SER A 26 0.87 2.80 -15.79
C SER A 26 -0.24 2.31 -16.73
N LEU A 27 -0.20 2.70 -17.99
CA LEU A 27 -1.12 2.24 -19.02
C LEU A 27 -0.99 0.73 -19.28
N LEU A 28 0.24 0.22 -19.37
CA LEU A 28 0.50 -1.22 -19.55
C LEU A 28 -0.12 -2.03 -18.40
N CYS A 29 0.07 -1.61 -17.15
CA CYS A 29 -0.53 -2.23 -15.98
C CYS A 29 -2.06 -2.20 -16.04
N SER A 30 -2.63 -1.04 -16.38
CA SER A 30 -4.08 -0.83 -16.45
C SER A 30 -4.73 -1.73 -17.54
N PHE A 31 -4.11 -1.84 -18.71
CA PHE A 31 -4.60 -2.73 -19.76
C PHE A 31 -4.41 -4.21 -19.39
N TYR A 32 -3.32 -4.54 -18.71
CA TYR A 32 -3.05 -5.91 -18.31
C TYR A 32 -4.06 -6.41 -17.26
N ILE A 33 -4.31 -5.64 -16.18
CA ILE A 33 -5.32 -6.01 -15.18
C ILE A 33 -6.72 -6.08 -15.78
N ARG A 34 -7.07 -5.16 -16.67
CA ARG A 34 -8.35 -5.19 -17.39
C ARG A 34 -8.50 -6.47 -18.20
N ARG A 35 -7.45 -6.91 -18.89
CA ARG A 35 -7.45 -8.16 -19.63
C ARG A 35 -7.64 -9.36 -18.70
N VAL A 36 -6.88 -9.45 -17.61
CA VAL A 36 -7.01 -10.49 -16.58
C VAL A 36 -8.44 -10.54 -16.06
N HIS A 37 -9.03 -9.38 -15.74
CA HIS A 37 -10.38 -9.29 -15.21
C HIS A 37 -11.43 -9.79 -16.22
N ILE A 38 -11.34 -9.38 -17.49
CA ILE A 38 -12.24 -9.82 -18.55
C ILE A 38 -12.13 -11.34 -18.79
N GLU A 39 -10.91 -11.89 -18.75
CA GLU A 39 -10.69 -13.32 -19.02
C GLU A 39 -11.15 -14.21 -17.86
N ARG A 40 -11.11 -13.71 -16.60
CA ARG A 40 -11.44 -14.51 -15.41
C ARG A 40 -12.90 -14.39 -14.97
N HIS A 41 -13.50 -13.20 -15.05
CA HIS A 41 -14.80 -12.95 -14.45
C HIS A 41 -16.01 -13.08 -15.37
N ASN A 42 -15.86 -13.63 -16.58
CA ASN A 42 -16.98 -13.94 -17.49
C ASN A 42 -18.08 -12.84 -17.54
N LEU A 43 -17.70 -11.57 -17.38
CA LEU A 43 -18.63 -10.46 -17.46
C LEU A 43 -19.35 -10.51 -18.82
N LYS A 44 -20.50 -9.83 -18.94
CA LYS A 44 -21.37 -9.75 -20.14
C LYS A 44 -20.64 -9.59 -21.48
N TRP A 45 -19.38 -9.20 -21.44
CA TRP A 45 -18.43 -9.12 -22.54
C TRP A 45 -17.63 -10.40 -22.58
N LYS A 46 -18.09 -11.37 -23.36
CA LYS A 46 -17.31 -12.60 -23.60
C LYS A 46 -15.92 -12.21 -24.10
N SER A 47 -14.89 -12.68 -23.43
CA SER A 47 -13.52 -12.52 -23.90
C SER A 47 -13.44 -13.11 -25.31
N LYS A 48 -12.97 -12.31 -26.28
CA LYS A 48 -12.69 -12.78 -27.63
C LYS A 48 -11.42 -13.62 -27.72
N THR A 49 -10.67 -13.70 -26.61
CA THR A 49 -9.41 -14.44 -26.54
C THR A 49 -9.70 -15.95 -26.50
N PRO A 50 -9.16 -16.72 -27.45
CA PRO A 50 -9.28 -18.18 -27.44
C PRO A 50 -8.75 -18.77 -26.13
N PRO A 51 -9.31 -19.91 -25.65
CA PRO A 51 -8.93 -20.50 -24.35
C PRO A 51 -7.44 -20.82 -24.23
N ASP A 52 -6.80 -21.22 -25.31
CA ASP A 52 -5.37 -21.55 -25.42
C ASP A 52 -4.43 -20.33 -25.32
N LYS A 53 -4.99 -19.12 -25.50
CA LYS A 53 -4.26 -17.85 -25.46
C LYS A 53 -4.62 -16.96 -24.26
N ARG A 54 -5.41 -17.51 -23.32
CA ARG A 54 -5.73 -16.80 -22.08
C ARG A 54 -4.52 -16.76 -21.15
N LEU A 55 -4.43 -15.68 -20.37
CA LEU A 55 -3.36 -15.52 -19.39
C LEU A 55 -3.46 -16.59 -18.30
N THR A 56 -2.39 -17.32 -18.11
CA THR A 56 -2.23 -18.29 -17.02
C THR A 56 -1.81 -17.57 -15.73
N ASP A 57 -1.87 -18.28 -14.61
CA ASP A 57 -1.34 -17.76 -13.33
C ASP A 57 0.17 -17.56 -13.38
N GLU A 58 0.87 -18.39 -14.16
CA GLU A 58 2.31 -18.26 -14.40
C GLU A 58 2.64 -17.00 -15.19
N ASP A 59 1.87 -16.69 -16.23
CA ASP A 59 2.04 -15.46 -17.03
C ASP A 59 1.88 -14.21 -16.15
N ILE A 60 0.87 -14.22 -15.26
CA ILE A 60 0.63 -13.10 -14.34
C ILE A 60 1.79 -12.96 -13.35
N THR A 61 2.25 -14.06 -12.78
CA THR A 61 3.38 -14.07 -11.87
C THR A 61 4.66 -13.59 -12.54
N HIS A 62 4.90 -14.05 -13.77
CA HIS A 62 6.05 -13.63 -14.57
C HIS A 62 5.98 -12.13 -14.91
N PHE A 63 4.79 -11.62 -15.30
CA PHE A 63 4.59 -10.20 -15.55
C PHE A 63 4.93 -9.35 -14.32
N VAL A 64 4.36 -9.69 -13.15
CA VAL A 64 4.62 -8.96 -11.90
C VAL A 64 6.10 -9.05 -11.51
N THR A 65 6.71 -10.23 -11.57
CA THR A 65 8.12 -10.42 -11.21
C THR A 65 9.07 -9.60 -12.08
N LYS A 66 8.76 -9.47 -13.37
CA LYS A 66 9.60 -8.68 -14.31
C LYS A 66 9.40 -7.18 -14.16
N LEU A 67 8.20 -6.74 -13.79
CA LEU A 67 7.90 -5.32 -13.68
C LEU A 67 8.28 -4.74 -12.32
N LEU A 68 8.22 -5.56 -11.27
CA LEU A 68 8.42 -5.13 -9.88
C LEU A 68 9.75 -4.40 -9.62
N PRO A 69 10.93 -4.85 -10.12
CA PRO A 69 12.18 -4.11 -9.93
C PRO A 69 12.11 -2.69 -10.50
N ILE A 70 11.58 -2.57 -11.72
CA ILE A 70 11.42 -1.26 -12.39
C ILE A 70 10.49 -0.36 -11.58
N THR A 71 9.39 -0.92 -11.07
CA THR A 71 8.43 -0.19 -10.24
C THR A 71 9.07 0.36 -8.96
N PHE A 72 9.98 -0.39 -8.33
CA PHE A 72 10.72 0.11 -7.17
C PHE A 72 11.72 1.23 -7.51
N HIS A 73 12.29 1.26 -8.71
CA HIS A 73 13.07 2.42 -9.17
C HIS A 73 12.19 3.67 -9.31
N ILE A 74 10.95 3.51 -9.75
CA ILE A 74 9.99 4.60 -9.88
C ILE A 74 9.50 5.10 -8.51
N LEU A 75 9.53 4.26 -7.46
CA LEU A 75 8.96 4.57 -6.14
C LEU A 75 9.40 5.92 -5.60
N TYR A 76 10.65 6.31 -5.79
CA TYR A 76 11.22 7.53 -5.25
C TYR A 76 11.32 8.68 -6.25
N ASN A 77 11.07 8.43 -7.53
CA ASN A 77 11.35 9.40 -8.60
C ASN A 77 10.17 10.31 -8.94
N SER A 78 8.95 9.95 -8.58
CA SER A 78 7.77 10.70 -8.98
C SER A 78 6.72 10.77 -7.87
N PHE A 79 6.17 11.95 -7.63
CA PHE A 79 4.96 12.15 -6.83
C PHE A 79 3.68 11.90 -7.64
N SER A 80 3.76 11.21 -8.79
CA SER A 80 2.65 11.04 -9.71
C SER A 80 1.66 9.96 -9.26
N ASP A 81 0.40 10.17 -9.63
CA ASP A 81 -0.68 9.17 -9.48
C ASP A 81 -0.38 7.88 -10.24
N ASP A 82 0.43 7.95 -11.30
CA ASP A 82 0.86 6.79 -12.09
C ASP A 82 1.59 5.75 -11.26
N ARG A 83 2.48 6.16 -10.34
CA ARG A 83 3.17 5.26 -9.41
C ARG A 83 2.17 4.50 -8.54
N ARG A 84 1.21 5.23 -7.94
CA ARG A 84 0.17 4.66 -7.08
C ARG A 84 -0.66 3.62 -7.82
N ASN A 85 -1.04 3.93 -9.07
CA ASN A 85 -1.78 3.03 -9.94
C ASN A 85 -0.99 1.76 -10.25
N VAL A 86 0.29 1.86 -10.63
CA VAL A 86 1.14 0.70 -10.93
C VAL A 86 1.24 -0.24 -9.73
N PHE A 87 1.57 0.28 -8.54
CA PHE A 87 1.67 -0.54 -7.33
C PHE A 87 0.33 -1.17 -6.96
N ASN A 88 -0.78 -0.45 -7.07
CA ASN A 88 -2.11 -0.98 -6.82
C ASN A 88 -2.44 -2.16 -7.75
N VAL A 89 -2.17 -2.03 -9.03
CA VAL A 89 -2.37 -3.10 -10.01
C VAL A 89 -1.51 -4.32 -9.68
N LEU A 90 -0.20 -4.12 -9.42
CA LEU A 90 0.71 -5.22 -9.12
C LEU A 90 0.34 -5.92 -7.80
N ALA A 91 -0.04 -5.17 -6.76
CA ALA A 91 -0.49 -5.71 -5.49
C ALA A 91 -1.81 -6.48 -5.61
N THR A 92 -2.73 -6.00 -6.45
CA THR A 92 -3.99 -6.71 -6.75
C THR A 92 -3.74 -8.03 -7.50
N LEU A 93 -2.78 -8.04 -8.43
CA LEU A 93 -2.45 -9.24 -9.20
C LEU A 93 -1.70 -10.28 -8.38
N ARG A 94 -0.69 -9.88 -7.62
CA ARG A 94 0.17 -10.78 -6.80
C ARG A 94 0.60 -10.10 -5.49
N PRO A 95 -0.28 -10.04 -4.49
CA PRO A 95 -0.01 -9.35 -3.23
C PRO A 95 1.23 -9.88 -2.51
N HIS A 96 1.46 -11.20 -2.54
CA HIS A 96 2.60 -11.86 -1.88
C HIS A 96 3.98 -11.49 -2.45
N LEU A 97 4.05 -10.97 -3.67
CA LEU A 97 5.30 -10.50 -4.27
C LEU A 97 5.57 -9.02 -3.98
N VAL A 98 4.52 -8.23 -3.81
CA VAL A 98 4.60 -6.77 -3.75
C VAL A 98 4.59 -6.26 -2.31
N ILE A 99 3.61 -6.70 -1.52
CA ILE A 99 3.34 -6.15 -0.19
C ILE A 99 4.53 -6.31 0.76
N PRO A 100 5.14 -7.49 0.93
CA PRO A 100 6.25 -7.65 1.87
C PRO A 100 7.44 -6.74 1.54
N LYS A 101 7.77 -6.59 0.26
CA LYS A 101 8.86 -5.72 -0.19
C LYS A 101 8.56 -4.24 0.02
N LEU A 102 7.30 -3.84 -0.14
CA LEU A 102 6.92 -2.45 0.09
C LEU A 102 6.94 -2.11 1.58
N ILE A 103 6.52 -3.05 2.45
CA ILE A 103 6.64 -2.89 3.92
C ILE A 103 8.11 -2.79 4.34
N GLU A 104 8.98 -3.62 3.76
CA GLU A 104 10.42 -3.53 3.99
C GLU A 104 10.95 -2.12 3.64
N LYS A 105 10.57 -1.58 2.47
CA LYS A 105 10.95 -0.23 2.05
C LYS A 105 10.35 0.88 2.93
N LEU A 106 9.14 0.69 3.42
CA LEU A 106 8.54 1.60 4.41
C LEU A 106 9.36 1.62 5.71
N ASN A 107 9.72 0.44 6.23
CA ASN A 107 10.54 0.30 7.43
C ASN A 107 11.92 0.96 7.27
N GLU A 108 12.61 0.70 6.16
CA GLU A 108 13.91 1.31 5.85
C GLU A 108 13.80 2.84 5.81
N SER A 109 12.77 3.36 5.13
CA SER A 109 12.57 4.80 4.99
C SER A 109 12.16 5.49 6.30
N ALA A 110 11.45 4.78 7.19
CA ALA A 110 11.08 5.30 8.50
C ALA A 110 12.30 5.48 9.43
N GLN A 111 13.32 4.65 9.27
CA GLN A 111 14.57 4.74 10.05
C GLN A 111 15.52 5.82 9.53
N THR A 112 15.30 6.32 8.31
CA THR A 112 16.19 7.28 7.65
C THR A 112 15.67 8.71 7.83
N LEU A 113 16.18 9.45 8.79
CA LEU A 113 15.77 10.84 9.09
C LEU A 113 16.17 11.83 8.00
N THR A 114 17.18 11.50 7.18
CA THR A 114 17.77 12.40 6.17
C THR A 114 16.97 12.51 4.87
N GLU A 115 16.03 11.60 4.63
CA GLU A 115 15.30 11.51 3.36
C GLU A 115 13.77 11.42 3.56
N PRO A 116 13.13 12.47 4.10
CA PRO A 116 11.70 12.45 4.41
C PRO A 116 10.81 12.23 3.18
N HIS A 117 11.30 12.58 1.99
CA HIS A 117 10.58 12.36 0.73
C HIS A 117 10.41 10.88 0.42
N ARG A 118 11.37 10.01 0.78
CA ARG A 118 11.25 8.55 0.60
C ARG A 118 10.17 7.95 1.48
N PHE A 119 10.14 8.38 2.74
CA PHE A 119 9.11 7.93 3.68
C PHE A 119 7.70 8.33 3.20
N ARG A 120 7.52 9.58 2.79
CA ARG A 120 6.26 10.07 2.20
C ARG A 120 5.86 9.28 0.96
N ALA A 121 6.81 8.99 0.06
CA ALA A 121 6.57 8.18 -1.13
C ALA A 121 6.10 6.76 -0.80
N CYS A 122 6.69 6.13 0.22
CA CYS A 122 6.27 4.82 0.71
C CYS A 122 4.86 4.88 1.32
N ILE A 123 4.56 5.86 2.19
CA ILE A 123 3.24 6.03 2.81
C ILE A 123 2.15 6.18 1.74
N SER A 124 2.33 7.11 0.80
CA SER A 124 1.39 7.34 -0.29
C SER A 124 1.17 6.10 -1.16
N THR A 125 2.19 5.28 -1.35
CA THR A 125 2.10 4.03 -2.10
C THR A 125 1.38 2.94 -1.31
N VAL A 126 1.63 2.82 0.01
CA VAL A 126 0.92 1.89 0.90
C VAL A 126 -0.56 2.26 0.98
N SER A 127 -0.92 3.55 1.03
CA SER A 127 -2.31 4.02 0.94
C SER A 127 -2.98 3.52 -0.36
N ALA A 128 -2.31 3.61 -1.50
CA ALA A 128 -2.87 3.13 -2.77
C ALA A 128 -3.14 1.61 -2.80
N ILE A 129 -2.40 0.81 -2.02
CA ILE A 129 -2.59 -0.65 -1.95
C ILE A 129 -3.32 -1.10 -0.68
N SER A 130 -3.88 -0.19 0.11
CA SER A 130 -4.49 -0.45 1.43
C SER A 130 -5.52 -1.59 1.39
N ARG A 131 -6.34 -1.68 0.34
CA ARG A 131 -7.29 -2.78 0.15
C ARG A 131 -6.59 -4.13 0.05
N SER A 132 -5.62 -4.28 -0.85
CA SER A 132 -4.87 -5.54 -1.01
C SER A 132 -4.08 -5.90 0.24
N LEU A 133 -3.59 -4.89 0.98
CA LEU A 133 -2.89 -5.05 2.24
C LEU A 133 -3.82 -5.64 3.31
N VAL A 134 -4.99 -5.03 3.53
CA VAL A 134 -5.96 -5.48 4.55
C VAL A 134 -6.52 -6.87 4.22
N GLU A 135 -6.80 -7.15 2.94
CA GLU A 135 -7.35 -8.44 2.50
C GLU A 135 -6.35 -9.60 2.65
N ASN A 136 -5.05 -9.36 2.42
CA ASN A 136 -4.05 -10.45 2.39
C ASN A 136 -3.09 -10.45 3.59
N TYR A 137 -2.89 -9.30 4.24
CA TYR A 137 -1.91 -9.12 5.33
C TYR A 137 -2.48 -8.28 6.48
N PRO A 138 -3.61 -8.66 7.09
CA PRO A 138 -4.27 -7.84 8.13
C PRO A 138 -3.37 -7.61 9.37
N ILE A 139 -2.51 -8.55 9.71
CA ILE A 139 -1.58 -8.41 10.85
C ILE A 139 -0.55 -7.31 10.59
N GLU A 140 -0.10 -7.15 9.33
CA GLU A 140 0.88 -6.12 8.96
C GLU A 140 0.32 -4.70 9.11
N VAL A 141 -1.00 -4.54 9.15
CA VAL A 141 -1.62 -3.24 9.44
C VAL A 141 -1.18 -2.72 10.82
N ILE A 142 -1.10 -3.61 11.83
CA ILE A 142 -0.64 -3.23 13.18
C ILE A 142 0.84 -2.78 13.14
N ASN A 143 1.66 -3.53 12.42
CA ASN A 143 3.08 -3.18 12.26
C ASN A 143 3.24 -1.82 11.60
N ILE A 144 2.45 -1.54 10.56
CA ILE A 144 2.44 -0.25 9.86
C ILE A 144 1.98 0.87 10.80
N LEU A 145 0.95 0.67 11.61
CA LEU A 145 0.51 1.66 12.61
C LEU A 145 1.63 1.98 13.60
N ASN A 146 2.36 0.98 14.08
CA ASN A 146 3.49 1.17 15.00
C ASN A 146 4.64 1.96 14.38
N ILE A 147 4.83 1.87 13.06
CA ILE A 147 5.84 2.64 12.31
C ILE A 147 5.37 4.08 12.08
N LEU A 148 4.09 4.25 11.75
CA LEU A 148 3.54 5.54 11.33
C LEU A 148 3.32 6.50 12.50
N LEU A 149 2.80 6.01 13.63
CA LEU A 149 2.40 6.88 14.75
C LEU A 149 3.57 7.71 15.31
N PRO A 150 4.78 7.16 15.52
CA PRO A 150 5.94 7.95 15.94
C PRO A 150 6.41 8.96 14.86
N GLY A 151 5.99 8.74 13.61
CA GLY A 151 6.34 9.60 12.47
C GLY A 151 5.53 10.88 12.37
N ILE A 152 4.45 11.04 13.17
CA ILE A 152 3.64 12.26 13.21
C ILE A 152 4.47 13.38 13.84
N ASP A 153 4.72 14.45 13.07
CA ASP A 153 5.56 15.56 13.47
C ASP A 153 4.88 16.87 13.10
N VAL A 154 4.73 17.74 14.10
CA VAL A 154 4.12 19.08 13.94
C VAL A 154 4.94 19.94 12.98
N ASN A 155 6.26 19.71 12.92
CA ASN A 155 7.17 20.49 12.07
C ASN A 155 7.14 20.02 10.60
N ASP A 156 6.67 18.80 10.31
CA ASP A 156 6.48 18.27 8.95
C ASP A 156 5.01 17.98 8.69
N ILE A 157 4.29 19.04 8.33
CA ILE A 157 2.84 18.99 8.08
C ILE A 157 2.51 18.03 6.93
N TRP A 158 3.34 18.00 5.88
CA TRP A 158 3.08 17.15 4.73
C TRP A 158 3.26 15.67 5.04
N LYS A 159 4.27 15.31 5.81
CA LYS A 159 4.48 13.95 6.29
C LYS A 159 3.31 13.51 7.18
N SER A 160 2.92 14.35 8.12
CA SER A 160 1.79 14.07 9.01
C SER A 160 0.48 13.94 8.26
N PHE A 161 0.25 14.76 7.24
CA PHE A 161 -0.94 14.66 6.38
C PHE A 161 -0.99 13.32 5.63
N GLU A 162 0.10 12.88 5.01
CA GLU A 162 0.16 11.56 4.33
C GLU A 162 -0.08 10.40 5.30
N ILE A 163 0.43 10.51 6.54
CA ILE A 163 0.15 9.53 7.60
C ILE A 163 -1.35 9.49 7.91
N PHE A 164 -2.00 10.65 8.09
CA PHE A 164 -3.43 10.70 8.37
C PHE A 164 -4.28 10.16 7.22
N VAL A 165 -3.90 10.42 5.97
CA VAL A 165 -4.58 9.85 4.79
C VAL A 165 -4.49 8.32 4.84
N LEU A 166 -3.31 7.75 5.04
CA LEU A 166 -3.15 6.30 5.14
C LEU A 166 -3.93 5.71 6.32
N LEU A 167 -3.90 6.37 7.48
CA LEU A 167 -4.69 5.94 8.64
C LEU A 167 -6.18 5.92 8.32
N SER A 168 -6.70 6.94 7.65
CA SER A 168 -8.09 7.00 7.20
C SER A 168 -8.44 5.84 6.28
N ASP A 169 -7.60 5.59 5.26
CA ASP A 169 -7.80 4.50 4.31
C ASP A 169 -7.81 3.12 4.98
N LEU A 170 -6.92 2.89 5.95
CA LEU A 170 -6.86 1.63 6.69
C LEU A 170 -8.07 1.45 7.61
N LEU A 171 -8.49 2.51 8.30
CA LEU A 171 -9.61 2.47 9.26
C LEU A 171 -10.96 2.27 8.58
N ASP A 172 -11.12 2.76 7.38
CA ASP A 172 -12.34 2.50 6.60
C ASP A 172 -12.51 1.01 6.27
N MET A 173 -11.41 0.24 6.26
CA MET A 173 -11.41 -1.16 5.87
C MET A 173 -11.31 -2.14 7.04
N VAL A 174 -10.76 -1.69 8.18
CA VAL A 174 -10.45 -2.56 9.32
C VAL A 174 -11.26 -2.15 10.55
N TYR A 175 -11.94 -3.11 11.16
CA TYR A 175 -12.56 -2.92 12.46
C TYR A 175 -11.57 -3.30 13.58
N MET A 176 -11.20 -2.33 14.39
CA MET A 176 -10.44 -2.58 15.62
C MET A 176 -11.41 -2.68 16.79
N ILE A 177 -11.40 -3.80 17.49
CA ILE A 177 -12.26 -4.06 18.64
C ILE A 177 -11.36 -4.24 19.86
N ASP A 178 -11.60 -3.43 20.89
CA ASP A 178 -10.99 -3.62 22.20
C ASP A 178 -11.79 -4.68 22.98
N PHE A 179 -11.21 -5.88 23.09
CA PHE A 179 -11.82 -6.97 23.85
C PHE A 179 -11.61 -6.85 25.37
N SER A 180 -10.72 -5.99 25.83
CA SER A 180 -10.49 -5.75 27.26
C SER A 180 -11.68 -5.05 27.93
N ASN A 181 -12.51 -4.34 27.15
CA ASN A 181 -13.67 -3.63 27.65
C ASN A 181 -14.98 -4.14 27.01
N PRO A 182 -15.80 -4.93 27.76
CA PRO A 182 -17.05 -5.47 27.24
C PRO A 182 -18.05 -4.42 26.76
N ALA A 183 -18.02 -3.20 27.33
CA ALA A 183 -18.93 -2.12 26.98
C ALA A 183 -18.63 -1.49 25.60
N THR A 184 -17.40 -1.63 25.10
CA THR A 184 -17.00 -1.10 23.79
C THR A 184 -17.16 -2.11 22.66
N ARG A 185 -17.37 -3.40 23.02
CA ARG A 185 -17.42 -4.52 22.08
C ARG A 185 -18.50 -4.37 21.01
N ASP A 186 -19.67 -3.83 21.37
CA ASP A 186 -20.84 -3.72 20.49
C ASP A 186 -21.16 -2.28 20.06
N ASN A 187 -20.43 -1.27 20.55
CA ASN A 187 -20.77 0.12 20.33
C ASN A 187 -19.82 0.79 19.29
N ARG A 188 -20.41 1.25 18.18
CA ARG A 188 -19.69 1.97 17.10
C ARG A 188 -18.99 3.23 17.61
N GLU A 189 -19.61 3.97 18.53
CA GLU A 189 -19.01 5.18 19.13
C GLU A 189 -17.82 4.85 20.03
N GLY A 190 -17.84 3.72 20.71
CA GLY A 190 -16.70 3.24 21.51
C GLY A 190 -15.47 2.93 20.65
N LYS A 191 -15.68 2.41 19.45
CA LYS A 191 -14.58 2.12 18.48
C LYS A 191 -13.86 3.39 18.03
N ILE A 192 -14.62 4.45 17.71
CA ILE A 192 -14.07 5.75 17.31
C ILE A 192 -13.35 6.43 18.48
N LYS A 193 -13.94 6.40 19.69
CA LYS A 193 -13.32 6.99 20.90
C LYS A 193 -12.03 6.27 21.29
N PHE A 194 -11.99 4.94 21.17
CA PHE A 194 -10.77 4.17 21.42
C PHE A 194 -9.66 4.60 20.46
N PHE A 195 -9.95 4.72 19.19
CA PHE A 195 -8.98 5.10 18.16
C PHE A 195 -8.47 6.54 18.35
N LEU A 196 -9.36 7.50 18.59
CA LEU A 196 -8.98 8.88 18.93
C LEU A 196 -8.15 8.94 20.22
N GLY A 197 -8.54 8.19 21.25
CA GLY A 197 -7.77 8.07 22.48
C GLY A 197 -6.39 7.46 22.28
N PHE A 198 -6.25 6.49 21.39
CA PHE A 198 -4.97 5.88 21.01
C PHE A 198 -4.06 6.88 20.29
N ILE A 199 -4.57 7.64 19.32
CA ILE A 199 -3.82 8.69 18.61
C ILE A 199 -3.38 9.79 19.59
N LEU A 200 -4.30 10.34 20.39
CA LEU A 200 -4.03 11.42 21.32
C LEU A 200 -3.02 11.00 22.38
N ARG A 201 -3.13 9.79 22.92
CA ARG A 201 -2.19 9.28 23.94
C ARG A 201 -0.78 9.07 23.37
N ASN A 202 -0.65 8.64 22.13
CA ASN A 202 0.64 8.50 21.46
C ASN A 202 1.24 9.86 21.05
N SER A 203 0.41 10.87 20.78
CA SER A 203 0.89 12.24 20.52
C SER A 203 1.39 12.95 21.79
N GLU A 204 0.82 12.64 22.96
CA GLU A 204 1.22 13.22 24.25
C GLU A 204 2.43 12.50 24.89
N ASN A 205 2.63 11.22 24.59
CA ASN A 205 3.69 10.41 25.18
C ASN A 205 4.65 9.89 24.11
N ASN A 206 5.65 10.68 23.76
CA ASN A 206 6.81 10.26 22.96
C ASN A 206 7.65 9.11 23.59
N ALA A 207 7.19 8.44 24.64
CA ALA A 207 7.98 7.52 25.46
C ALA A 207 7.35 6.16 25.75
N THR A 208 6.11 5.89 25.41
CA THR A 208 5.51 4.57 25.65
C THR A 208 5.04 3.94 24.34
N ILE A 209 5.88 3.08 23.80
CA ILE A 209 5.49 2.07 22.82
C ILE A 209 4.37 1.26 23.47
N PHE A 210 3.16 1.40 22.95
CA PHE A 210 2.06 0.54 23.36
C PHE A 210 2.43 -0.88 22.92
N ASP A 211 2.72 -1.74 23.87
CA ASP A 211 2.92 -3.16 23.64
C ASP A 211 1.56 -3.76 23.31
N LEU A 212 1.18 -3.74 22.02
CA LEU A 212 -0.03 -4.33 21.49
C LEU A 212 -0.05 -5.85 21.63
N SER A 213 1.09 -6.48 21.98
CA SER A 213 1.20 -7.93 22.19
C SER A 213 0.44 -8.43 23.41
N ASN A 214 0.11 -7.55 24.36
CA ASN A 214 -0.60 -7.87 25.59
C ASN A 214 -2.10 -7.49 25.59
N HIS A 215 -2.61 -6.92 24.49
CA HIS A 215 -4.03 -6.64 24.34
C HIS A 215 -4.62 -7.55 23.27
N ASP A 216 -5.75 -8.20 23.59
CA ASP A 216 -6.56 -9.02 22.66
C ASP A 216 -7.17 -8.12 21.57
N LEU A 217 -6.35 -7.56 20.68
CA LEU A 217 -6.78 -6.82 19.50
C LEU A 217 -6.99 -7.78 18.35
N MET A 218 -8.22 -7.94 17.92
CA MET A 218 -8.54 -8.64 16.69
C MET A 218 -8.86 -7.66 15.57
N ILE A 219 -8.28 -7.91 14.40
CA ILE A 219 -8.58 -7.22 13.17
C ILE A 219 -9.54 -8.08 12.36
N PHE A 220 -10.73 -7.55 12.08
CA PHE A 220 -11.70 -8.20 11.20
C PHE A 220 -11.74 -7.49 9.85
N ASN A 221 -11.60 -8.26 8.78
CA ASN A 221 -11.81 -7.76 7.43
C ASN A 221 -13.31 -7.55 7.18
N ARG A 222 -13.67 -6.44 6.57
CA ARG A 222 -15.05 -6.01 6.28
C ARG A 222 -15.79 -6.92 5.29
N ASN A 223 -15.06 -7.82 4.60
CA ASN A 223 -15.57 -8.63 3.49
C ASN A 223 -15.93 -10.09 3.85
N ASN A 224 -16.17 -10.41 5.13
CA ASN A 224 -16.75 -11.68 5.54
C ASN A 224 -18.19 -11.50 6.03
#